data_1a69b1b6cca08afa021fdc924d9a5e2a
#
_entry.id   1a69b1b6cca08afa021fdc924d9a5e2a
#
_cell.length_a   1.000
_cell.length_b   1.000
_cell.length_c   1.000
_cell.angle_alpha   90.00
_cell.angle_beta   90.00
_cell.angle_gamma   90.00
#
_symmetry.space_group_name_H-M   'P 1'
#
loop_
_entity.id
_entity.type
_entity.pdbx_description
1 polymer ?
#
loop_
_entity_poly.entity_id
_entity_poly.type
_entity_poly.pdbx_seq_one_letter_code
_entity_poly.pdbx_strand_id
1 'polypeptide(L)'
;MKITEVRATVHRFDTRLPIVGKPAGDAVRIVCEVETDEGHVGIGMASRFLPHGVAAIVQQHLAPAVIGEDPRDLERINDRLHKLVSERGQTIGVNLAALSCLDLALWDIIGKAAGRSVAQLLGGHKDHAECYVTFGFGAFDRDQLVEVAKDLQDRGHRRFKMLVGVAEGGLREDAARVRHLRESLGDAATIAVDANESLPLDEAQRLARMIEDCDIAWFEDPVWRNDPRDLAILRAKTIIPLSAGQMDGHSARFREFVEHGSIDIFMPNSLYNGGMTETRRVAHLAQIYDRPLSDAGGGGIFCLHHVAGFRNGTLAETHLGVEQVERALFKAVPEVEDGRLRVPDAPGFGVELDRDVMRDTLDAAA
;
A
#
# COMPACT_ATOMS: atom_id res chain seq x y z
N MET A 1 -16.48 -24.95 8.19
CA MET A 1 -15.34 -24.18 8.71
C MET A 1 -15.85 -23.07 9.61
N LYS A 2 -15.26 -22.93 10.79
CA LYS A 2 -15.62 -21.87 11.74
C LYS A 2 -14.36 -21.23 12.31
N ILE A 3 -14.38 -19.92 12.50
CA ILE A 3 -13.31 -19.17 13.17
C ILE A 3 -13.30 -19.57 14.65
N THR A 4 -12.14 -19.99 15.16
CA THR A 4 -11.95 -20.41 16.55
C THR A 4 -11.14 -19.43 17.36
N GLU A 5 -10.18 -18.74 16.73
CA GLU A 5 -9.34 -17.75 17.38
C GLU A 5 -9.01 -16.58 16.42
N VAL A 6 -8.89 -15.38 16.99
CA VAL A 6 -8.36 -14.18 16.31
C VAL A 6 -7.36 -13.53 17.26
N ARG A 7 -6.14 -13.32 16.78
CA ARG A 7 -5.07 -12.69 17.55
C ARG A 7 -4.44 -11.57 16.73
N ALA A 8 -4.26 -10.40 17.33
CA ALA A 8 -3.54 -9.28 16.72
C ALA A 8 -2.38 -8.88 17.60
N THR A 9 -1.19 -8.81 17.05
CA THR A 9 0.06 -8.49 17.74
C THR A 9 0.79 -7.36 17.03
N VAL A 10 1.50 -6.53 17.81
CA VAL A 10 2.31 -5.42 17.29
C VAL A 10 3.77 -5.85 17.25
N HIS A 11 4.43 -5.59 16.13
CA HIS A 11 5.83 -5.95 15.90
C HIS A 11 6.62 -4.73 15.48
N ARG A 12 7.81 -4.55 16.07
CA ARG A 12 8.71 -3.44 15.79
C ARG A 12 10.04 -3.95 15.24
N PHE A 13 10.46 -3.37 14.13
CA PHE A 13 11.67 -3.73 13.41
C PHE A 13 12.68 -2.58 13.43
N ASP A 14 13.96 -2.86 13.31
CA ASP A 14 14.99 -1.85 13.03
C ASP A 14 15.32 -1.88 11.53
N THR A 15 14.87 -0.85 10.82
CA THR A 15 15.10 -0.70 9.39
C THR A 15 15.95 0.54 9.13
N ARG A 16 16.90 0.44 8.21
CA ARG A 16 17.87 1.49 7.93
C ARG A 16 17.90 1.87 6.44
N LEU A 17 17.91 3.16 6.18
CA LEU A 17 18.18 3.66 4.82
C LEU A 17 19.63 3.35 4.45
N PRO A 18 19.89 2.87 3.22
CA PRO A 18 21.25 2.67 2.74
C PRO A 18 22.03 3.98 2.74
N ILE A 19 23.36 3.89 2.72
CA ILE A 19 24.31 5.02 2.69
C ILE A 19 24.27 5.86 3.98
N VAL A 20 23.10 6.42 4.33
CA VAL A 20 22.96 7.34 5.47
C VAL A 20 22.74 6.66 6.82
N GLY A 21 22.35 5.38 6.84
CA GLY A 21 22.11 4.62 8.08
C GLY A 21 20.99 5.16 8.98
N LYS A 22 20.23 6.17 8.52
CA LYS A 22 19.08 6.70 9.26
C LYS A 22 17.92 5.70 9.27
N PRO A 23 17.02 5.73 10.27
CA PRO A 23 15.82 4.89 10.26
C PRO A 23 15.04 5.07 8.96
N ALA A 24 14.58 3.96 8.38
CA ALA A 24 13.84 3.98 7.10
C ALA A 24 12.35 4.37 7.27
N GLY A 25 11.90 4.56 8.50
CA GLY A 25 10.52 4.99 8.82
C GLY A 25 9.62 3.81 9.18
N ASP A 26 9.03 3.16 8.28
CA ASP A 26 7.93 2.19 8.43
C ASP A 26 8.27 0.85 9.12
N ALA A 27 8.82 0.93 10.32
CA ALA A 27 9.35 -0.20 11.05
C ALA A 27 8.35 -0.90 12.00
N VAL A 28 7.05 -0.60 11.95
CA VAL A 28 6.03 -1.21 12.80
C VAL A 28 4.97 -1.91 11.95
N ARG A 29 4.57 -3.11 12.36
CA ARG A 29 3.46 -3.86 11.75
C ARG A 29 2.54 -4.42 12.82
N ILE A 30 1.25 -4.43 12.50
CA ILE A 30 0.26 -5.20 13.21
C ILE A 30 0.03 -6.46 12.39
N VAL A 31 0.20 -7.63 13.01
CA VAL A 31 -0.07 -8.93 12.40
C VAL A 31 -1.33 -9.51 13.01
N CYS A 32 -2.30 -9.88 12.17
CA CYS A 32 -3.51 -10.57 12.57
C CYS A 32 -3.44 -12.03 12.13
N GLU A 33 -3.63 -12.94 13.04
CA GLU A 33 -3.77 -14.36 12.77
C GLU A 33 -5.18 -14.79 13.12
N VAL A 34 -5.82 -15.53 12.20
CA VAL A 34 -7.17 -16.09 12.36
C VAL A 34 -7.08 -17.60 12.20
N GLU A 35 -7.52 -18.34 13.21
CA GLU A 35 -7.53 -19.81 13.18
C GLU A 35 -8.94 -20.35 12.97
N THR A 36 -9.05 -21.51 12.34
CA THR A 36 -10.31 -22.20 12.09
C THR A 36 -10.31 -23.62 12.64
N ASP A 37 -11.52 -24.18 12.88
CA ASP A 37 -11.72 -25.57 13.30
C ASP A 37 -11.29 -26.63 12.26
N GLU A 38 -11.03 -26.22 11.00
CA GLU A 38 -10.49 -27.06 9.94
C GLU A 38 -8.94 -26.94 9.80
N GLY A 39 -8.29 -26.22 10.71
CA GLY A 39 -6.82 -26.10 10.78
C GLY A 39 -6.21 -25.09 9.83
N HIS A 40 -7.02 -24.26 9.15
CA HIS A 40 -6.50 -23.12 8.39
C HIS A 40 -6.13 -21.97 9.32
N VAL A 41 -4.97 -21.35 9.08
CA VAL A 41 -4.52 -20.13 9.74
C VAL A 41 -4.38 -19.05 8.68
N GLY A 42 -5.16 -17.99 8.79
CA GLY A 42 -5.09 -16.81 7.93
C GLY A 42 -4.18 -15.75 8.51
N ILE A 43 -3.42 -15.09 7.65
CA ILE A 43 -2.51 -14.01 8.00
C ILE A 43 -2.99 -12.73 7.34
N GLY A 44 -3.22 -11.71 8.16
CA GLY A 44 -3.48 -10.34 7.70
C GLY A 44 -2.52 -9.36 8.36
N MET A 45 -2.45 -8.16 7.82
CA MET A 45 -1.51 -7.15 8.30
C MET A 45 -2.12 -5.76 8.20
N ALA A 46 -1.71 -4.87 9.10
CA ALA A 46 -1.85 -3.44 8.98
C ALA A 46 -0.51 -2.77 9.33
N SER A 47 -0.38 -1.48 9.00
CA SER A 47 0.89 -0.79 9.17
C SER A 47 0.83 0.25 10.31
N ARG A 48 1.91 0.91 10.53
CA ARG A 48 2.46 1.75 11.62
C ARG A 48 1.54 2.72 12.39
N PHE A 49 0.42 3.13 11.83
CA PHE A 49 -0.38 4.22 12.42
C PHE A 49 -1.18 3.74 13.63
N LEU A 50 -0.88 4.30 14.81
CA LEU A 50 -1.53 3.96 16.10
C LEU A 50 -1.65 2.43 16.31
N PRO A 51 -0.53 1.68 16.22
CA PRO A 51 -0.57 0.22 16.08
C PRO A 51 -1.28 -0.47 17.26
N HIS A 52 -1.05 -0.03 18.49
CA HIS A 52 -1.73 -0.59 19.67
C HIS A 52 -3.24 -0.32 19.65
N GLY A 53 -3.68 0.84 19.12
CA GLY A 53 -5.09 1.14 18.94
C GLY A 53 -5.73 0.20 17.91
N VAL A 54 -5.05 -0.05 16.79
CA VAL A 54 -5.50 -1.01 15.76
C VAL A 54 -5.61 -2.42 16.36
N ALA A 55 -4.56 -2.91 17.03
CA ALA A 55 -4.57 -4.22 17.66
C ALA A 55 -5.69 -4.36 18.71
N ALA A 56 -5.91 -3.33 19.54
CA ALA A 56 -6.98 -3.30 20.52
C ALA A 56 -8.38 -3.37 19.89
N ILE A 57 -8.61 -2.64 18.78
CA ILE A 57 -9.88 -2.71 18.04
C ILE A 57 -10.09 -4.13 17.51
N VAL A 58 -9.07 -4.75 16.91
CA VAL A 58 -9.18 -6.13 16.42
C VAL A 58 -9.54 -7.07 17.55
N GLN A 59 -8.79 -7.04 18.67
CA GLN A 59 -8.94 -8.01 19.75
C GLN A 59 -10.24 -7.81 20.56
N GLN A 60 -10.59 -6.56 20.88
CA GLN A 60 -11.68 -6.26 21.81
C GLN A 60 -13.05 -6.12 21.11
N HIS A 61 -13.07 -5.76 19.84
CA HIS A 61 -14.30 -5.47 19.11
C HIS A 61 -14.54 -6.37 17.91
N LEU A 62 -13.53 -6.60 17.05
CA LEU A 62 -13.74 -7.37 15.83
C LEU A 62 -13.70 -8.88 16.09
N ALA A 63 -12.75 -9.37 16.87
CA ALA A 63 -12.59 -10.78 17.18
C ALA A 63 -13.86 -11.40 17.79
N PRO A 64 -14.47 -10.84 18.85
CA PRO A 64 -15.70 -11.39 19.42
C PRO A 64 -16.87 -11.46 18.43
N ALA A 65 -16.87 -10.57 17.42
CA ALA A 65 -17.94 -10.50 16.42
C ALA A 65 -17.83 -11.58 15.34
N VAL A 66 -16.67 -12.24 15.19
CA VAL A 66 -16.43 -13.23 14.12
C VAL A 66 -16.17 -14.65 14.61
N ILE A 67 -15.90 -14.84 15.91
CA ILE A 67 -15.75 -16.20 16.48
C ILE A 67 -17.02 -17.02 16.22
N GLY A 68 -16.86 -18.24 15.71
CA GLY A 68 -17.92 -19.16 15.34
C GLY A 68 -18.55 -18.92 13.96
N GLU A 69 -18.19 -17.83 13.28
CA GLU A 69 -18.63 -17.55 11.90
C GLU A 69 -17.81 -18.37 10.89
N ASP A 70 -18.38 -18.57 9.71
CA ASP A 70 -17.65 -19.17 8.58
C ASP A 70 -16.94 -18.05 7.80
N PRO A 71 -15.61 -18.06 7.70
CA PRO A 71 -14.85 -17.00 6.99
C PRO A 71 -15.22 -16.88 5.50
N ARG A 72 -15.86 -17.90 4.90
CA ARG A 72 -16.33 -17.88 3.52
C ARG A 72 -17.54 -16.96 3.32
N ASP A 73 -18.29 -16.65 4.39
CA ASP A 73 -19.41 -15.70 4.36
C ASP A 73 -18.92 -14.23 4.45
N LEU A 74 -17.89 -13.92 3.68
CA LEU A 74 -17.10 -12.71 3.76
C LEU A 74 -17.92 -11.41 3.68
N GLU A 75 -18.87 -11.30 2.74
CA GLU A 75 -19.72 -10.10 2.62
C GLU A 75 -20.59 -9.87 3.87
N ARG A 76 -21.13 -10.94 4.45
CA ARG A 76 -21.94 -10.86 5.68
C ARG A 76 -21.08 -10.44 6.87
N ILE A 77 -19.88 -11.00 6.98
CA ILE A 77 -18.92 -10.64 8.04
C ILE A 77 -18.49 -9.17 7.85
N ASN A 78 -18.09 -8.79 6.65
CA ASN A 78 -17.62 -7.45 6.33
C ASN A 78 -18.70 -6.38 6.65
N ASP A 79 -19.96 -6.58 6.23
CA ASP A 79 -21.09 -5.68 6.56
C ASP A 79 -21.27 -5.52 8.07
N ARG A 80 -21.21 -6.63 8.83
CA ARG A 80 -21.32 -6.60 10.30
C ARG A 80 -20.16 -5.82 10.93
N LEU A 81 -18.92 -6.08 10.50
CA LEU A 81 -17.73 -5.43 11.04
C LEU A 81 -17.72 -3.93 10.71
N HIS A 82 -18.10 -3.55 9.50
CA HIS A 82 -18.27 -2.15 9.14
C HIS A 82 -19.29 -1.42 10.04
N LYS A 83 -20.45 -2.03 10.28
CA LYS A 83 -21.45 -1.47 11.19
C LYS A 83 -20.93 -1.30 12.62
N LEU A 84 -20.04 -2.20 13.05
CA LEU A 84 -19.47 -2.16 14.39
C LEU A 84 -18.49 -1.01 14.61
N VAL A 85 -17.59 -0.74 13.65
CA VAL A 85 -16.48 0.20 13.84
C VAL A 85 -16.57 1.47 12.98
N SER A 86 -17.46 1.49 11.99
CA SER A 86 -17.63 2.65 11.10
C SER A 86 -18.98 3.34 11.29
N GLU A 87 -19.59 3.19 12.46
CA GLU A 87 -20.86 3.82 12.77
C GLU A 87 -20.77 5.36 12.62
N ARG A 88 -21.81 5.94 12.02
CA ARG A 88 -21.91 7.40 11.81
C ARG A 88 -20.78 8.03 11.00
N GLY A 89 -20.24 7.29 10.02
CA GLY A 89 -19.28 7.83 9.05
C GLY A 89 -17.81 7.81 9.50
N GLN A 90 -17.46 7.03 10.52
CA GLN A 90 -16.08 6.79 10.91
C GLN A 90 -15.38 5.80 9.96
N THR A 91 -15.19 6.20 8.70
CA THR A 91 -14.72 5.34 7.61
C THR A 91 -13.26 5.59 7.21
N ILE A 92 -12.43 6.04 8.13
CA ILE A 92 -11.01 6.35 7.91
C ILE A 92 -10.13 5.93 9.09
N GLY A 93 -8.82 5.90 8.87
CA GLY A 93 -7.81 5.77 9.91
C GLY A 93 -7.82 4.39 10.60
N VAL A 94 -7.69 4.39 11.92
CA VAL A 94 -7.48 3.17 12.72
C VAL A 94 -8.60 2.15 12.58
N ASN A 95 -9.83 2.60 12.37
CA ASN A 95 -10.99 1.72 12.20
C ASN A 95 -10.85 0.87 10.94
N LEU A 96 -10.49 1.51 9.81
CA LEU A 96 -10.28 0.79 8.56
C LEU A 96 -9.00 -0.03 8.57
N ALA A 97 -7.93 0.42 9.23
CA ALA A 97 -6.73 -0.38 9.40
C ALA A 97 -7.00 -1.67 10.19
N ALA A 98 -7.85 -1.60 11.22
CA ALA A 98 -8.27 -2.78 11.98
C ALA A 98 -9.13 -3.73 11.13
N LEU A 99 -10.08 -3.18 10.36
CA LEU A 99 -10.87 -3.97 9.38
C LEU A 99 -9.95 -4.62 8.35
N SER A 100 -8.99 -3.87 7.78
CA SER A 100 -8.02 -4.39 6.82
C SER A 100 -7.28 -5.60 7.37
N CYS A 101 -6.77 -5.47 8.59
CA CYS A 101 -5.98 -6.50 9.24
C CYS A 101 -6.75 -7.83 9.33
N LEU A 102 -8.02 -7.78 9.75
CA LEU A 102 -8.88 -8.96 9.84
C LEU A 102 -9.35 -9.45 8.47
N ASP A 103 -9.78 -8.54 7.58
CA ASP A 103 -10.28 -8.89 6.25
C ASP A 103 -9.22 -9.62 5.41
N LEU A 104 -7.97 -9.17 5.45
CA LEU A 104 -6.86 -9.83 4.77
C LEU A 104 -6.65 -11.26 5.30
N ALA A 105 -6.73 -11.47 6.62
CA ALA A 105 -6.61 -12.81 7.21
C ALA A 105 -7.76 -13.73 6.74
N LEU A 106 -8.99 -13.20 6.60
CA LEU A 106 -10.12 -13.97 6.06
C LEU A 106 -9.91 -14.32 4.58
N TRP A 107 -9.41 -13.41 3.75
CA TRP A 107 -9.06 -13.68 2.35
C TRP A 107 -7.97 -14.74 2.24
N ASP A 108 -6.99 -14.72 3.14
CA ASP A 108 -5.92 -15.73 3.18
C ASP A 108 -6.48 -17.13 3.48
N ILE A 109 -7.40 -17.24 4.46
CA ILE A 109 -8.10 -18.50 4.76
C ILE A 109 -8.90 -18.98 3.54
N ILE A 110 -9.67 -18.10 2.90
CA ILE A 110 -10.49 -18.47 1.74
C ILE A 110 -9.60 -18.99 0.61
N GLY A 111 -8.48 -18.34 0.36
CA GLY A 111 -7.50 -18.81 -0.62
C GLY A 111 -6.90 -20.18 -0.27
N LYS A 112 -6.49 -20.37 0.98
CA LYS A 112 -5.96 -21.64 1.49
C LYS A 112 -6.99 -22.77 1.39
N ALA A 113 -8.21 -22.53 1.81
CA ALA A 113 -9.30 -23.51 1.74
C ALA A 113 -9.70 -23.86 0.28
N ALA A 114 -9.58 -22.91 -0.64
CA ALA A 114 -9.86 -23.12 -2.06
C ALA A 114 -8.66 -23.68 -2.85
N GLY A 115 -7.46 -23.78 -2.26
CA GLY A 115 -6.22 -24.15 -2.95
C GLY A 115 -5.83 -23.14 -4.04
N ARG A 116 -6.14 -21.85 -3.85
CA ARG A 116 -5.92 -20.78 -4.82
C ARG A 116 -5.24 -19.58 -4.18
N SER A 117 -4.42 -18.86 -4.94
CA SER A 117 -3.93 -17.57 -4.48
C SER A 117 -5.05 -16.53 -4.46
N VAL A 118 -4.91 -15.50 -3.61
CA VAL A 118 -5.88 -14.39 -3.57
C VAL A 118 -5.99 -13.70 -4.94
N ALA A 119 -4.88 -13.51 -5.67
CA ALA A 119 -4.92 -12.97 -7.02
C ALA A 119 -5.83 -13.79 -7.96
N GLN A 120 -5.78 -15.12 -7.87
CA GLN A 120 -6.66 -16.01 -8.66
C GLN A 120 -8.12 -15.88 -8.24
N LEU A 121 -8.41 -15.67 -6.96
CA LEU A 121 -9.78 -15.45 -6.47
C LEU A 121 -10.34 -14.09 -6.92
N LEU A 122 -9.50 -13.09 -7.11
CA LEU A 122 -9.86 -11.76 -7.59
C LEU A 122 -10.07 -11.68 -9.11
N GLY A 123 -9.73 -12.74 -9.84
CA GLY A 123 -9.92 -12.80 -11.28
C GLY A 123 -8.76 -13.43 -12.05
N GLY A 124 -7.57 -13.50 -11.44
CA GLY A 124 -6.41 -14.22 -12.00
C GLY A 124 -5.92 -13.68 -13.33
N HIS A 125 -5.93 -12.35 -13.51
CA HIS A 125 -5.60 -11.74 -14.80
C HIS A 125 -4.14 -11.96 -15.21
N LYS A 126 -3.20 -11.88 -14.25
CA LYS A 126 -1.77 -12.10 -14.46
C LYS A 126 -1.18 -12.93 -13.31
N ASP A 127 -0.07 -13.59 -13.55
CA ASP A 127 0.75 -14.27 -12.53
C ASP A 127 1.88 -13.39 -11.98
N HIS A 128 2.00 -12.16 -12.50
CA HIS A 128 2.98 -11.16 -12.08
C HIS A 128 2.40 -9.76 -12.21
N ALA A 129 3.04 -8.79 -11.57
CA ALA A 129 2.80 -7.38 -11.78
C ALA A 129 4.12 -6.68 -12.15
N GLU A 130 4.06 -5.70 -13.03
CA GLU A 130 5.15 -4.74 -13.15
C GLU A 130 5.23 -3.92 -11.86
N CYS A 131 6.44 -3.50 -11.46
CA CYS A 131 6.60 -2.80 -10.20
C CYS A 131 7.40 -1.51 -10.34
N TYR A 132 7.20 -0.64 -9.36
CA TYR A 132 8.02 0.53 -9.11
C TYR A 132 8.57 0.49 -7.69
N VAL A 133 9.64 1.24 -7.41
CA VAL A 133 10.22 1.32 -6.07
C VAL A 133 10.10 2.72 -5.50
N THR A 134 9.58 2.82 -4.27
CA THR A 134 9.60 4.04 -3.47
C THR A 134 10.88 4.10 -2.65
N PHE A 135 11.71 5.14 -2.89
CA PHE A 135 13.03 5.23 -2.30
C PHE A 135 13.51 6.65 -1.94
N GLY A 136 13.03 7.67 -2.64
CA GLY A 136 13.60 9.02 -2.65
C GLY A 136 13.31 9.88 -1.42
N PHE A 137 13.63 9.39 -0.23
CA PHE A 137 13.39 10.08 1.04
C PHE A 137 14.16 11.40 1.16
N GLY A 138 13.63 12.33 1.96
CA GLY A 138 14.30 13.61 2.28
C GLY A 138 15.60 13.50 3.05
N ALA A 139 15.95 12.30 3.53
CA ALA A 139 17.23 12.03 4.20
C ALA A 139 18.43 11.99 3.25
N PHE A 140 18.20 11.80 1.94
CA PHE A 140 19.23 11.75 0.91
C PHE A 140 19.46 13.15 0.31
N ASP A 141 20.71 13.55 0.16
CA ASP A 141 21.08 14.62 -0.75
C ASP A 141 20.95 14.17 -2.23
N ARG A 142 21.23 15.05 -3.19
CA ARG A 142 21.03 14.76 -4.61
C ARG A 142 21.91 13.61 -5.11
N ASP A 143 23.19 13.57 -4.69
CA ASP A 143 24.14 12.56 -5.14
C ASP A 143 23.83 11.20 -4.51
N GLN A 144 23.48 11.16 -3.23
CA GLN A 144 23.03 9.96 -2.52
C GLN A 144 21.75 9.40 -3.12
N LEU A 145 20.80 10.28 -3.51
CA LEU A 145 19.59 9.89 -4.20
C LEU A 145 19.90 9.14 -5.50
N VAL A 146 20.83 9.65 -6.30
CA VAL A 146 21.26 9.03 -7.55
C VAL A 146 22.01 7.73 -7.31
N GLU A 147 22.87 7.68 -6.29
CA GLU A 147 23.62 6.46 -5.92
C GLU A 147 22.65 5.33 -5.55
N VAL A 148 21.64 5.61 -4.70
CA VAL A 148 20.61 4.63 -4.34
C VAL A 148 19.78 4.21 -5.54
N ALA A 149 19.41 5.15 -6.42
CA ALA A 149 18.65 4.83 -7.62
C ALA A 149 19.40 3.90 -8.57
N LYS A 150 20.70 4.09 -8.74
CA LYS A 150 21.56 3.22 -9.55
C LYS A 150 21.71 1.83 -8.94
N ASP A 151 21.90 1.72 -7.62
CA ASP A 151 21.90 0.42 -6.95
C ASP A 151 20.59 -0.33 -7.17
N LEU A 152 19.46 0.35 -7.04
CA LEU A 152 18.14 -0.22 -7.33
C LEU A 152 18.01 -0.61 -8.80
N GLN A 153 18.53 0.17 -9.73
CA GLN A 153 18.54 -0.17 -11.16
C GLN A 153 19.35 -1.43 -11.44
N ASP A 154 20.50 -1.59 -10.80
CA ASP A 154 21.36 -2.79 -10.89
C ASP A 154 20.66 -4.01 -10.30
N ARG A 155 19.80 -3.83 -9.29
CA ARG A 155 18.95 -4.85 -8.69
C ARG A 155 17.68 -5.15 -9.51
N GLY A 156 17.54 -4.59 -10.71
CA GLY A 156 16.47 -4.90 -11.66
C GLY A 156 15.28 -3.93 -11.64
N HIS A 157 15.28 -2.88 -10.82
CA HIS A 157 14.22 -1.87 -10.85
C HIS A 157 14.31 -1.01 -12.11
N ARG A 158 13.14 -0.62 -12.66
CA ARG A 158 13.01 0.20 -13.87
C ARG A 158 12.16 1.44 -13.66
N ARG A 159 11.38 1.47 -12.60
CA ARG A 159 10.44 2.55 -12.25
C ARG A 159 10.70 3.01 -10.83
N PHE A 160 10.79 4.32 -10.65
CA PHE A 160 11.30 4.95 -9.44
C PHE A 160 10.30 5.99 -8.95
N LYS A 161 9.89 5.91 -7.70
CA LYS A 161 9.07 6.93 -7.04
C LYS A 161 9.88 7.62 -5.96
N MET A 162 10.01 8.95 -6.03
CA MET A 162 10.70 9.75 -5.03
C MET A 162 9.76 10.68 -4.30
N LEU A 163 10.05 10.93 -3.02
CA LEU A 163 9.29 11.86 -2.23
C LEU A 163 9.65 13.32 -2.58
N VAL A 164 8.62 14.15 -2.65
CA VAL A 164 8.70 15.61 -2.80
C VAL A 164 7.94 16.29 -1.66
N GLY A 165 8.13 17.60 -1.46
CA GLY A 165 7.61 18.30 -0.27
C GLY A 165 8.40 17.97 1.00
N VAL A 166 9.58 17.36 0.87
CA VAL A 166 10.40 16.85 1.98
C VAL A 166 11.81 17.45 2.05
N ALA A 167 12.25 18.19 1.04
CA ALA A 167 13.57 18.79 1.00
C ALA A 167 13.67 20.02 1.91
N GLU A 168 14.73 20.16 2.68
CA GLU A 168 14.96 21.35 3.55
C GLU A 168 14.99 22.65 2.76
N GLY A 169 15.41 22.62 1.49
CA GLY A 169 15.39 23.77 0.56
C GLY A 169 14.01 24.08 -0.05
N GLY A 170 12.94 23.38 0.35
CA GLY A 170 11.58 23.53 -0.14
C GLY A 170 11.41 23.12 -1.61
N LEU A 171 10.35 23.59 -2.26
CA LEU A 171 9.95 23.16 -3.61
C LEU A 171 11.03 23.31 -4.68
N ARG A 172 11.91 24.31 -4.55
CA ARG A 172 13.03 24.51 -5.51
C ARG A 172 14.04 23.40 -5.40
N GLU A 173 14.32 22.95 -4.19
CA GLU A 173 15.23 21.84 -3.96
C GLU A 173 14.59 20.52 -4.37
N ASP A 174 13.28 20.31 -4.08
CA ASP A 174 12.56 19.13 -4.58
C ASP A 174 12.61 19.05 -6.11
N ALA A 175 12.33 20.15 -6.81
CA ALA A 175 12.41 20.18 -8.28
C ALA A 175 13.84 19.92 -8.79
N ALA A 176 14.85 20.44 -8.10
CA ALA A 176 16.25 20.18 -8.47
C ALA A 176 16.66 18.73 -8.24
N ARG A 177 16.17 18.08 -7.18
CA ARG A 177 16.35 16.64 -6.91
C ARG A 177 15.71 15.78 -8.01
N VAL A 178 14.48 16.11 -8.42
CA VAL A 178 13.78 15.43 -9.53
C VAL A 178 14.58 15.56 -10.83
N ARG A 179 15.03 16.75 -11.18
CA ARG A 179 15.80 17.02 -12.39
C ARG A 179 17.14 16.28 -12.40
N HIS A 180 17.85 16.34 -11.27
CA HIS A 180 19.14 15.63 -11.12
C HIS A 180 18.96 14.10 -11.25
N LEU A 181 17.88 13.55 -10.70
CA LEU A 181 17.55 12.13 -10.86
C LEU A 181 17.27 11.79 -12.32
N ARG A 182 16.43 12.59 -13.04
CA ARG A 182 16.12 12.41 -14.46
C ARG A 182 17.38 12.45 -15.32
N GLU A 183 18.21 13.46 -15.14
CA GLU A 183 19.48 13.61 -15.88
C GLU A 183 20.43 12.42 -15.66
N SER A 184 20.44 11.88 -14.44
CA SER A 184 21.34 10.79 -14.06
C SER A 184 20.88 9.41 -14.51
N LEU A 185 19.57 9.15 -14.56
CA LEU A 185 18.99 7.87 -14.97
C LEU A 185 18.65 7.82 -16.46
N GLY A 186 18.56 8.99 -17.11
CA GLY A 186 18.19 9.11 -18.52
C GLY A 186 16.72 8.79 -18.82
N ASP A 187 16.33 8.81 -20.09
CA ASP A 187 14.93 8.72 -20.53
C ASP A 187 14.33 7.30 -20.40
N ALA A 188 15.18 6.28 -20.27
CA ALA A 188 14.71 4.89 -20.13
C ALA A 188 14.08 4.60 -18.74
N ALA A 189 14.37 5.42 -17.73
CA ALA A 189 13.81 5.26 -16.39
C ALA A 189 12.43 5.94 -16.29
N THR A 190 11.46 5.25 -15.74
CA THR A 190 10.18 5.85 -15.36
C THR A 190 10.34 6.50 -13.99
N ILE A 191 10.03 7.79 -13.86
CA ILE A 191 10.10 8.53 -12.60
C ILE A 191 8.73 9.05 -12.24
N ALA A 192 8.32 8.81 -10.99
CA ALA A 192 7.13 9.39 -10.37
C ALA A 192 7.53 10.18 -9.13
N VAL A 193 6.65 11.08 -8.71
CA VAL A 193 6.83 11.86 -7.48
C VAL A 193 5.64 11.70 -6.54
N ASP A 194 5.89 11.79 -5.24
CA ASP A 194 4.90 11.59 -4.19
C ASP A 194 5.05 12.67 -3.11
N ALA A 195 4.01 13.45 -2.87
CA ALA A 195 4.01 14.47 -1.83
C ALA A 195 3.37 14.01 -0.51
N ASN A 196 2.86 12.79 -0.42
CA ASN A 196 2.22 12.25 0.80
C ASN A 196 1.23 13.25 1.44
N GLU A 197 0.35 13.85 0.65
CA GLU A 197 -0.67 14.84 1.07
C GLU A 197 -0.07 16.08 1.78
N SER A 198 1.18 16.44 1.54
CA SER A 198 1.88 17.47 2.32
C SER A 198 1.74 18.89 1.77
N LEU A 199 1.35 19.06 0.50
CA LEU A 199 1.39 20.38 -0.14
C LEU A 199 0.02 21.08 -0.15
N PRO A 200 -0.03 22.40 0.11
CA PRO A 200 -1.14 23.25 -0.28
C PRO A 200 -1.30 23.24 -1.81
N LEU A 201 -2.51 23.48 -2.30
CA LEU A 201 -2.83 23.44 -3.74
C LEU A 201 -1.91 24.33 -4.60
N ASP A 202 -1.63 25.55 -4.14
CA ASP A 202 -0.76 26.48 -4.88
C ASP A 202 0.69 26.01 -4.96
N GLU A 203 1.18 25.36 -3.92
CA GLU A 203 2.52 24.74 -3.90
C GLU A 203 2.58 23.51 -4.80
N ALA A 204 1.57 22.64 -4.77
CA ALA A 204 1.47 21.51 -5.68
C ALA A 204 1.45 21.96 -7.15
N GLN A 205 0.69 23.02 -7.48
CA GLN A 205 0.69 23.62 -8.81
C GLN A 205 2.04 24.22 -9.21
N ARG A 206 2.76 24.83 -8.27
CA ARG A 206 4.09 25.39 -8.53
C ARG A 206 5.10 24.27 -8.78
N LEU A 207 5.11 23.23 -7.95
CA LEU A 207 6.01 22.10 -8.12
C LEU A 207 5.74 21.38 -9.44
N ALA A 208 4.47 21.08 -9.77
CA ALA A 208 4.09 20.44 -11.03
C ALA A 208 4.67 21.19 -12.24
N ARG A 209 4.54 22.54 -12.29
CA ARG A 209 5.14 23.35 -13.37
C ARG A 209 6.67 23.33 -13.37
N MET A 210 7.31 23.22 -12.21
CA MET A 210 8.78 23.21 -12.12
C MET A 210 9.40 21.91 -12.61
N ILE A 211 8.63 20.81 -12.62
CA ILE A 211 9.09 19.46 -13.02
C ILE A 211 8.40 18.94 -14.29
N GLU A 212 7.61 19.76 -14.95
CA GLU A 212 6.81 19.37 -16.13
C GLU A 212 7.67 18.86 -17.29
N ASP A 213 8.87 19.42 -17.44
CA ASP A 213 9.87 19.02 -18.43
C ASP A 213 10.71 17.79 -18.04
N CYS A 214 10.45 17.19 -16.87
CA CYS A 214 11.16 16.00 -16.39
C CYS A 214 10.51 14.67 -16.76
N ASP A 215 9.49 14.65 -17.61
CA ASP A 215 8.76 13.44 -18.03
C ASP A 215 8.31 12.59 -16.82
N ILE A 216 7.51 13.19 -15.94
CA ILE A 216 7.02 12.55 -14.71
C ILE A 216 5.80 11.69 -15.04
N ALA A 217 5.87 10.38 -14.72
CA ALA A 217 4.83 9.41 -15.02
C ALA A 217 3.53 9.64 -14.23
N TRP A 218 3.65 10.02 -12.96
CA TRP A 218 2.51 10.49 -12.13
C TRP A 218 2.98 11.30 -10.93
N PHE A 219 2.07 12.12 -10.41
CA PHE A 219 2.21 12.86 -9.17
C PHE A 219 1.22 12.30 -8.14
N GLU A 220 1.73 11.57 -7.15
CA GLU A 220 0.97 10.88 -6.12
C GLU A 220 0.69 11.78 -4.93
N ASP A 221 -0.53 11.68 -4.39
CA ASP A 221 -1.01 12.37 -3.19
C ASP A 221 -0.52 13.83 -3.10
N PRO A 222 -0.76 14.66 -4.16
CA PRO A 222 -0.08 15.95 -4.30
C PRO A 222 -0.58 17.01 -3.32
N VAL A 223 -1.86 16.94 -2.89
CA VAL A 223 -2.47 17.99 -2.08
C VAL A 223 -2.92 17.47 -0.72
N TRP A 224 -2.94 18.37 0.24
CA TRP A 224 -3.35 18.06 1.60
C TRP A 224 -4.73 17.37 1.66
N ARG A 225 -4.79 16.22 2.35
CA ARG A 225 -5.99 15.36 2.50
C ARG A 225 -6.58 14.85 1.18
N ASN A 226 -5.84 14.94 0.10
CA ASN A 226 -6.35 14.58 -1.22
C ASN A 226 -7.75 15.13 -1.50
N ASP A 227 -8.00 16.41 -1.15
CA ASP A 227 -9.31 17.03 -1.37
C ASP A 227 -9.69 16.89 -2.85
N PRO A 228 -10.85 16.28 -3.18
CA PRO A 228 -11.19 15.97 -4.57
C PRO A 228 -11.34 17.20 -5.47
N ARG A 229 -11.71 18.37 -4.89
CA ARG A 229 -11.85 19.61 -5.63
C ARG A 229 -10.50 20.22 -5.95
N ASP A 230 -9.58 20.20 -4.96
CA ASP A 230 -8.21 20.70 -5.15
C ASP A 230 -7.45 19.82 -6.14
N LEU A 231 -7.60 18.50 -6.06
CA LEU A 231 -7.05 17.56 -7.04
C LEU A 231 -7.60 17.84 -8.45
N ALA A 232 -8.91 18.06 -8.60
CA ALA A 232 -9.52 18.40 -9.89
C ALA A 232 -8.98 19.74 -10.45
N ILE A 233 -8.77 20.74 -9.59
CA ILE A 233 -8.17 22.03 -9.99
C ILE A 233 -6.70 21.82 -10.42
N LEU A 234 -5.93 21.03 -9.69
CA LEU A 234 -4.55 20.72 -10.05
C LEU A 234 -4.49 19.96 -11.37
N ARG A 235 -5.30 18.90 -11.51
CA ARG A 235 -5.39 18.08 -12.71
C ARG A 235 -5.67 18.88 -13.97
N ALA A 236 -6.52 19.90 -13.89
CA ALA A 236 -6.81 20.80 -15.01
C ALA A 236 -5.65 21.74 -15.40
N LYS A 237 -4.59 21.82 -14.58
CA LYS A 237 -3.47 22.76 -14.75
C LYS A 237 -2.12 22.09 -14.95
N THR A 238 -2.05 20.79 -14.98
CA THR A 238 -0.82 20.03 -15.22
C THR A 238 -1.04 18.96 -16.28
N ILE A 239 0.02 18.60 -16.99
CA ILE A 239 0.03 17.44 -17.90
C ILE A 239 0.44 16.17 -17.19
N ILE A 240 0.96 16.27 -15.96
CA ILE A 240 1.38 15.12 -15.17
C ILE A 240 0.13 14.39 -14.66
N PRO A 241 -0.04 13.09 -14.94
CA PRO A 241 -1.14 12.30 -14.38
C PRO A 241 -1.15 12.36 -12.85
N LEU A 242 -2.33 12.50 -12.24
CA LEU A 242 -2.47 12.50 -10.79
C LEU A 242 -2.92 11.13 -10.28
N SER A 243 -2.39 10.74 -9.13
CA SER A 243 -2.82 9.54 -8.42
C SER A 243 -3.08 9.82 -6.94
N ALA A 244 -3.99 9.06 -6.34
CA ALA A 244 -4.30 9.11 -4.93
C ALA A 244 -5.00 7.83 -4.48
N GLY A 245 -5.11 7.63 -3.16
CA GLY A 245 -5.92 6.55 -2.62
C GLY A 245 -5.29 5.76 -1.49
N GLN A 246 -4.01 5.92 -1.24
CA GLN A 246 -3.27 5.15 -0.24
C GLN A 246 -3.93 5.22 1.14
N MET A 247 -4.26 6.41 1.61
CA MET A 247 -4.82 6.67 2.94
C MET A 247 -6.27 7.16 2.89
N ASP A 248 -6.87 7.17 1.72
CA ASP A 248 -8.20 7.75 1.48
C ASP A 248 -9.37 6.88 2.00
N GLY A 249 -9.06 5.68 2.43
CA GLY A 249 -9.99 4.84 3.15
C GLY A 249 -11.01 4.13 2.25
N HIS A 250 -12.29 4.21 2.60
CA HIS A 250 -13.38 3.45 2.02
C HIS A 250 -13.66 3.78 0.54
N SER A 251 -14.24 2.82 -0.20
CA SER A 251 -14.62 2.97 -1.62
C SER A 251 -15.49 4.20 -1.93
N ALA A 252 -16.24 4.72 -0.94
CA ALA A 252 -16.99 5.95 -1.10
C ALA A 252 -16.11 7.18 -1.42
N ARG A 253 -14.88 7.22 -0.92
CA ARG A 253 -13.91 8.27 -1.23
C ARG A 253 -13.49 8.23 -2.69
N PHE A 254 -13.27 7.04 -3.22
CA PHE A 254 -12.94 6.85 -4.64
C PHE A 254 -14.09 7.26 -5.57
N ARG A 255 -15.34 7.12 -5.12
CA ARG A 255 -16.50 7.69 -5.84
C ARG A 255 -16.40 9.20 -5.94
N GLU A 256 -16.01 9.91 -4.86
CA GLU A 256 -15.81 11.36 -4.89
C GLU A 256 -14.71 11.77 -5.89
N PHE A 257 -13.61 11.02 -5.97
CA PHE A 257 -12.59 11.24 -6.99
C PHE A 257 -13.14 11.13 -8.42
N VAL A 258 -14.02 10.16 -8.66
CA VAL A 258 -14.69 10.02 -9.96
C VAL A 258 -15.64 11.19 -10.23
N GLU A 259 -16.52 11.51 -9.27
CA GLU A 259 -17.51 12.57 -9.41
C GLU A 259 -16.89 13.95 -9.70
N HIS A 260 -15.73 14.23 -9.16
CA HIS A 260 -14.98 15.46 -9.39
C HIS A 260 -13.97 15.38 -10.54
N GLY A 261 -13.72 14.19 -11.08
CA GLY A 261 -12.68 14.01 -12.10
C GLY A 261 -11.27 14.32 -11.57
N SER A 262 -10.99 13.92 -10.34
CA SER A 262 -9.84 14.37 -9.55
C SER A 262 -8.54 13.71 -9.91
N ILE A 263 -8.55 12.41 -10.25
CA ILE A 263 -7.35 11.60 -10.44
C ILE A 263 -7.40 10.76 -11.73
N ASP A 264 -6.25 10.34 -12.19
CA ASP A 264 -6.08 9.49 -13.37
C ASP A 264 -5.82 8.03 -13.00
N ILE A 265 -5.13 7.79 -11.87
CA ILE A 265 -4.72 6.47 -11.39
C ILE A 265 -5.27 6.25 -9.99
N PHE A 266 -5.95 5.13 -9.77
CA PHE A 266 -6.45 4.73 -8.46
C PHE A 266 -5.39 3.90 -7.74
N MET A 267 -5.03 4.31 -6.50
CA MET A 267 -4.00 3.66 -5.70
C MET A 267 -4.50 3.23 -4.31
N PRO A 268 -5.50 2.34 -4.20
CA PRO A 268 -5.94 1.85 -2.91
C PRO A 268 -4.86 0.99 -2.25
N ASN A 269 -4.71 1.12 -0.93
CA ASN A 269 -3.87 0.21 -0.16
C ASN A 269 -4.73 -0.67 0.74
N SER A 270 -4.70 -1.99 0.51
CA SER A 270 -5.52 -2.96 1.25
C SER A 270 -5.18 -3.06 2.74
N LEU A 271 -4.06 -2.50 3.19
CA LEU A 271 -3.70 -2.44 4.60
C LEU A 271 -4.41 -1.30 5.36
N TYR A 272 -5.04 -0.35 4.65
CA TYR A 272 -5.59 0.87 5.23
C TYR A 272 -7.05 1.16 4.87
N ASN A 273 -7.56 0.59 3.78
CA ASN A 273 -8.86 0.96 3.21
C ASN A 273 -10.04 0.07 3.65
N GLY A 274 -9.83 -0.86 4.56
CA GLY A 274 -10.84 -1.86 4.94
C GLY A 274 -10.59 -3.24 4.35
N GLY A 275 -9.40 -3.48 3.79
CA GLY A 275 -8.95 -4.78 3.32
C GLY A 275 -9.16 -5.05 1.84
N MET A 276 -8.98 -6.29 1.46
CA MET A 276 -9.12 -6.74 0.07
C MET A 276 -10.56 -6.64 -0.43
N THR A 277 -11.54 -6.78 0.48
CA THR A 277 -12.97 -6.64 0.15
C THR A 277 -13.28 -5.23 -0.34
N GLU A 278 -12.80 -4.19 0.32
CA GLU A 278 -12.95 -2.80 -0.14
C GLU A 278 -12.10 -2.52 -1.39
N THR A 279 -10.86 -3.01 -1.42
CA THR A 279 -10.00 -2.87 -2.60
C THR A 279 -10.66 -3.46 -3.86
N ARG A 280 -11.35 -4.59 -3.73
CA ARG A 280 -12.14 -5.18 -4.84
C ARG A 280 -13.25 -4.23 -5.34
N ARG A 281 -13.95 -3.54 -4.44
CA ARG A 281 -14.97 -2.53 -4.79
C ARG A 281 -14.35 -1.35 -5.55
N VAL A 282 -13.22 -0.85 -5.06
CA VAL A 282 -12.45 0.22 -5.72
C VAL A 282 -11.97 -0.22 -7.10
N ALA A 283 -11.44 -1.44 -7.24
CA ALA A 283 -10.98 -1.98 -8.51
C ALA A 283 -12.10 -2.06 -9.56
N HIS A 284 -13.30 -2.50 -9.16
CA HIS A 284 -14.45 -2.55 -10.05
C HIS A 284 -14.96 -1.14 -10.41
N LEU A 285 -14.96 -0.20 -9.46
CA LEU A 285 -15.27 1.19 -9.75
C LEU A 285 -14.29 1.75 -10.79
N ALA A 286 -12.99 1.57 -10.59
CA ALA A 286 -11.96 1.99 -11.54
C ALA A 286 -12.16 1.35 -12.93
N GLN A 287 -12.55 0.06 -13.01
CA GLN A 287 -12.83 -0.62 -14.28
C GLN A 287 -14.01 0.00 -15.03
N ILE A 288 -15.09 0.39 -14.32
CA ILE A 288 -16.28 0.99 -14.93
C ILE A 288 -15.95 2.35 -15.57
N TYR A 289 -14.98 3.07 -15.02
CA TYR A 289 -14.54 4.36 -15.52
C TYR A 289 -13.24 4.30 -16.36
N ASP A 290 -12.82 3.10 -16.77
CA ASP A 290 -11.59 2.87 -17.57
C ASP A 290 -10.35 3.51 -16.92
N ARG A 291 -10.24 3.41 -15.60
CA ARG A 291 -9.09 3.92 -14.84
C ARG A 291 -8.14 2.80 -14.45
N PRO A 292 -6.82 3.02 -14.59
CA PRO A 292 -5.81 2.10 -14.08
C PRO A 292 -5.89 2.02 -12.55
N LEU A 293 -5.60 0.81 -12.05
CA LEU A 293 -5.43 0.50 -10.65
C LEU A 293 -3.95 0.20 -10.39
N SER A 294 -3.37 0.86 -9.42
CA SER A 294 -2.02 0.60 -8.94
C SER A 294 -2.06 0.38 -7.44
N ASP A 295 -0.91 0.13 -6.85
CA ASP A 295 -0.70 0.04 -5.42
C ASP A 295 0.15 1.22 -4.95
N ALA A 296 0.04 1.60 -3.69
CA ALA A 296 0.83 2.64 -3.03
C ALA A 296 0.96 2.38 -1.53
N GLY A 297 1.90 3.08 -0.87
CA GLY A 297 2.03 3.09 0.59
C GLY A 297 2.62 1.84 1.20
N GLY A 298 3.39 1.09 0.45
CA GLY A 298 4.09 -0.09 0.94
C GLY A 298 3.15 -1.22 1.35
N GLY A 299 2.12 -1.48 0.56
CA GLY A 299 1.20 -2.61 0.76
C GLY A 299 1.82 -3.98 0.51
N GLY A 300 2.99 -3.99 -0.12
CA GLY A 300 3.84 -5.15 -0.30
C GLY A 300 3.14 -6.34 -0.93
N ILE A 301 3.43 -7.53 -0.40
CA ILE A 301 2.89 -8.77 -0.94
C ILE A 301 1.37 -8.84 -0.96
N PHE A 302 0.67 -8.20 -0.01
CA PHE A 302 -0.80 -8.21 0.02
C PHE A 302 -1.39 -7.44 -1.16
N CYS A 303 -0.83 -6.26 -1.46
CA CYS A 303 -1.30 -5.42 -2.55
C CYS A 303 -0.89 -5.95 -3.93
N LEU A 304 0.23 -6.67 -4.05
CA LEU A 304 0.62 -7.37 -5.27
C LEU A 304 -0.54 -8.23 -5.82
N HIS A 305 -1.30 -8.88 -4.94
CA HIS A 305 -2.40 -9.75 -5.35
C HIS A 305 -3.56 -9.01 -6.04
N HIS A 306 -3.90 -7.79 -5.60
CA HIS A 306 -4.96 -7.06 -6.29
C HIS A 306 -4.47 -6.46 -7.62
N VAL A 307 -3.22 -6.02 -7.68
CA VAL A 307 -2.64 -5.52 -8.94
C VAL A 307 -2.57 -6.62 -9.99
N ALA A 308 -2.17 -7.83 -9.62
CA ALA A 308 -2.10 -8.96 -10.54
C ALA A 308 -3.47 -9.59 -10.83
N GLY A 309 -4.40 -9.56 -9.86
CA GLY A 309 -5.71 -10.21 -9.96
C GLY A 309 -6.69 -9.51 -10.90
N PHE A 310 -6.68 -8.18 -10.94
CA PHE A 310 -7.62 -7.39 -11.73
C PHE A 310 -7.10 -7.01 -13.11
N ARG A 311 -8.01 -6.95 -14.10
CA ARG A 311 -7.70 -6.58 -15.49
C ARG A 311 -7.06 -5.18 -15.63
N ASN A 312 -7.49 -4.23 -14.82
CA ASN A 312 -6.98 -2.86 -14.81
C ASN A 312 -5.82 -2.64 -13.83
N GLY A 313 -5.33 -3.69 -13.18
CA GLY A 313 -4.13 -3.64 -12.35
C GLY A 313 -2.88 -3.36 -13.19
N THR A 314 -2.08 -2.39 -12.76
CA THR A 314 -0.91 -1.90 -13.53
C THR A 314 0.39 -2.11 -12.79
N LEU A 315 0.65 -1.38 -11.71
CA LEU A 315 1.95 -1.36 -11.04
C LEU A 315 1.80 -1.74 -9.56
N ALA A 316 2.63 -2.67 -9.09
CA ALA A 316 2.80 -2.97 -7.68
C ALA A 316 3.95 -2.14 -7.09
N GLU A 317 3.80 -1.70 -5.86
CA GLU A 317 4.84 -0.98 -5.15
C GLU A 317 5.82 -1.92 -4.47
N THR A 318 7.11 -1.67 -4.65
CA THR A 318 8.15 -2.03 -3.70
C THR A 318 8.59 -0.77 -2.94
N HIS A 319 9.01 -0.91 -1.70
CA HIS A 319 9.33 0.25 -0.88
C HIS A 319 10.57 -0.06 -0.04
N LEU A 320 11.59 0.77 -0.15
CA LEU A 320 12.92 0.52 0.42
C LEU A 320 12.91 0.20 1.92
N GLY A 321 12.01 0.81 2.69
CA GLY A 321 11.86 0.52 4.12
C GLY A 321 10.97 -0.69 4.40
N VAL A 322 9.89 -0.86 3.63
CA VAL A 322 8.92 -1.95 3.82
C VAL A 322 9.51 -3.30 3.44
N GLU A 323 10.27 -3.36 2.36
CA GLU A 323 10.95 -4.58 1.90
C GLU A 323 11.81 -5.20 3.01
N GLN A 324 12.52 -4.39 3.81
CA GLN A 324 13.31 -4.89 4.92
C GLN A 324 12.46 -5.57 6.00
N VAL A 325 11.27 -5.01 6.29
CA VAL A 325 10.32 -5.60 7.24
C VAL A 325 9.75 -6.91 6.69
N GLU A 326 9.34 -6.94 5.43
CA GLU A 326 8.76 -8.15 4.82
C GLU A 326 9.78 -9.30 4.75
N ARG A 327 11.02 -9.00 4.35
CA ARG A 327 12.12 -9.99 4.33
C ARG A 327 12.49 -10.52 5.70
N ALA A 328 12.27 -9.73 6.77
CA ALA A 328 12.45 -10.20 8.13
C ALA A 328 11.25 -11.02 8.61
N LEU A 329 10.04 -10.53 8.37
CA LEU A 329 8.81 -11.10 8.92
C LEU A 329 8.38 -12.40 8.23
N PHE A 330 8.59 -12.50 6.91
CA PHE A 330 8.17 -13.67 6.13
C PHE A 330 9.36 -14.53 5.73
N LYS A 331 9.18 -15.85 5.74
CA LYS A 331 10.21 -16.83 5.33
C LYS A 331 10.65 -16.67 3.87
N ALA A 332 9.77 -16.17 3.02
CA ALA A 332 10.06 -15.85 1.63
C ALA A 332 9.17 -14.70 1.17
N VAL A 333 9.73 -13.83 0.35
CA VAL A 333 9.03 -12.74 -0.34
C VAL A 333 9.44 -12.73 -1.81
N PRO A 334 8.56 -12.28 -2.73
CA PRO A 334 8.92 -12.15 -4.13
C PRO A 334 10.11 -11.20 -4.33
N GLU A 335 11.02 -11.58 -5.21
CA GLU A 335 12.14 -10.73 -5.64
C GLU A 335 11.76 -9.96 -6.91
N VAL A 336 12.35 -8.78 -7.08
CA VAL A 336 12.18 -8.01 -8.31
C VAL A 336 13.06 -8.61 -9.41
N GLU A 337 12.46 -9.05 -10.49
CA GLU A 337 13.13 -9.55 -11.68
C GLU A 337 12.75 -8.69 -12.89
N ASP A 338 13.70 -7.94 -13.41
CA ASP A 338 13.50 -7.03 -14.56
C ASP A 338 12.26 -6.13 -14.45
N GLY A 339 12.10 -5.49 -13.31
CA GLY A 339 11.00 -4.56 -13.00
C GLY A 339 9.65 -5.21 -12.78
N ARG A 340 9.63 -6.51 -12.42
CA ARG A 340 8.42 -7.29 -12.17
C ARG A 340 8.50 -8.04 -10.84
N LEU A 341 7.34 -8.28 -10.26
CA LEU A 341 7.13 -9.14 -9.10
C LEU A 341 6.19 -10.29 -9.49
N ARG A 342 6.60 -11.52 -9.21
CA ARG A 342 5.75 -12.68 -9.40
C ARG A 342 4.84 -12.88 -8.19
N VAL A 343 3.55 -13.14 -8.45
CA VAL A 343 2.61 -13.54 -7.40
C VAL A 343 3.01 -14.92 -6.88
N PRO A 344 3.08 -15.15 -5.56
CA PRO A 344 3.33 -16.47 -5.02
C PRO A 344 2.34 -17.53 -5.54
N ASP A 345 2.86 -18.70 -5.92
CA ASP A 345 2.04 -19.82 -6.40
C ASP A 345 1.26 -20.50 -5.26
N ALA A 346 1.64 -20.27 -4.00
CA ALA A 346 0.99 -20.86 -2.84
C ALA A 346 -0.42 -20.30 -2.59
N PRO A 347 -1.34 -21.11 -2.02
CA PRO A 347 -2.69 -20.65 -1.67
C PRO A 347 -2.70 -19.49 -0.67
N GLY A 348 -3.77 -18.70 -0.71
CA GLY A 348 -3.88 -17.48 0.09
C GLY A 348 -3.02 -16.35 -0.48
N PHE A 349 -2.37 -15.60 0.39
CA PHE A 349 -1.34 -14.61 -0.01
C PHE A 349 0.03 -15.25 -0.24
N GLY A 350 0.17 -16.55 0.01
CA GLY A 350 1.45 -17.24 -0.14
C GLY A 350 2.51 -16.82 0.89
N VAL A 351 2.10 -16.25 2.00
CA VAL A 351 3.00 -15.81 3.08
C VAL A 351 3.10 -16.85 4.20
N GLU A 352 4.28 -16.97 4.77
CA GLU A 352 4.54 -17.75 5.98
C GLU A 352 5.36 -16.90 6.95
N LEU A 353 4.85 -16.73 8.17
CA LEU A 353 5.53 -15.94 9.20
C LEU A 353 6.76 -16.67 9.75
N ASP A 354 7.86 -15.95 9.93
CA ASP A 354 8.99 -16.40 10.71
C ASP A 354 8.67 -16.26 12.19
N ARG A 355 8.48 -17.41 12.88
CA ARG A 355 8.04 -17.45 14.27
C ARG A 355 9.10 -16.98 15.26
N ASP A 356 10.35 -17.09 14.91
CA ASP A 356 11.45 -16.60 15.75
C ASP A 356 11.50 -15.07 15.69
N VAL A 357 11.43 -14.51 14.50
CA VAL A 357 11.33 -13.06 14.31
C VAL A 357 10.08 -12.48 14.97
N MET A 358 8.93 -13.16 14.88
CA MET A 358 7.71 -12.75 15.56
C MET A 358 7.88 -12.63 17.08
N ARG A 359 8.63 -13.55 17.71
CA ARG A 359 8.94 -13.47 19.15
C ARG A 359 9.86 -12.30 19.46
N ASP A 360 10.92 -12.14 18.67
CA ASP A 360 11.99 -11.18 18.92
C ASP A 360 11.55 -9.71 18.68
N THR A 361 10.58 -9.52 17.80
CA THR A 361 10.06 -8.19 17.42
C THR A 361 8.78 -7.79 18.12
N LEU A 362 8.21 -8.67 18.95
CA LEU A 362 6.95 -8.41 19.68
C LEU A 362 7.07 -7.14 20.54
N ASP A 363 6.22 -6.17 20.28
CA ASP A 363 6.12 -4.95 21.08
C ASP A 363 5.17 -5.22 22.28
N ALA A 364 5.76 -5.57 23.43
CA ALA A 364 5.03 -5.95 24.64
C ALA A 364 4.35 -4.77 25.35
N ALA A 365 4.41 -3.57 24.82
CA ALA A 365 3.70 -2.39 25.36
C ALA A 365 2.20 -2.39 25.02
N ALA A 366 1.69 -3.49 24.49
CA ALA A 366 0.27 -3.67 24.16
C ALA A 366 -0.48 -4.37 25.30
#